data_1ad34c3b5c734f3932fd895080870bb4
#
_entry.id   1ad34c3b5c734f3932fd895080870bb4
#
_cell.length_a   1.000
_cell.length_b   1.000
_cell.length_c   1.000
_cell.angle_alpha   90.00
_cell.angle_beta   90.00
_cell.angle_gamma   90.00
#
_symmetry.space_group_name_H-M   'P 1'
#
loop_
_entity.id
_entity.type
_entity.pdbx_description
1 polymer ?
#
loop_
_entity_poly.entity_id
_entity_poly.type
_entity_poly.pdbx_seq_one_letter_code
_entity_poly.pdbx_strand_id
1 'polypeptide(L)'
;MRTIEAAFQTGLAFTRSQLSSLANKDDRTVRENIRLLRRAGVPIVALKDGGYKLAETPEEKAQLLNMYRTRALDELTTYSRLLKAMQCDGQITVEELMAEVSE
;
A
#
# COMPACT_ATOMS: atom_id res chain seq x y z
N MET A 1 -6.90 1.48 14.56
CA MET A 1 -5.94 2.22 13.71
C MET A 1 -5.07 3.20 14.48
N ARG A 2 -5.65 3.95 15.40
CA ARG A 2 -4.90 4.99 16.14
C ARG A 2 -3.67 4.45 16.87
N THR A 3 -3.77 3.28 17.51
CA THR A 3 -2.64 2.70 18.26
C THR A 3 -1.47 2.38 17.34
N ILE A 4 -1.76 1.81 16.16
CA ILE A 4 -0.74 1.45 15.17
C ILE A 4 -0.15 2.72 14.56
N GLU A 5 -0.98 3.68 14.20
CA GLU A 5 -0.52 4.97 13.68
C GLU A 5 0.37 5.69 14.70
N ALA A 6 -0.05 5.71 15.95
CA ALA A 6 0.72 6.34 17.02
C ALA A 6 2.08 5.67 17.21
N ALA A 7 2.15 4.34 17.08
CA ALA A 7 3.42 3.63 17.16
C ALA A 7 4.39 4.10 16.09
N PHE A 8 3.91 4.27 14.85
CA PHE A 8 4.76 4.74 13.76
C PHE A 8 5.20 6.19 13.91
N GLN A 9 4.43 7.00 14.61
CA GLN A 9 4.81 8.39 14.87
C GLN A 9 6.05 8.52 15.74
N THR A 10 6.43 7.46 16.45
CA THR A 10 7.68 7.46 17.24
C THR A 10 8.94 7.42 16.38
N GLY A 11 8.82 7.11 15.10
CA GLY A 11 9.96 6.95 14.21
C GLY A 11 10.68 5.61 14.35
N LEU A 12 10.18 4.72 15.20
CA LEU A 12 10.78 3.40 15.42
C LEU A 12 10.22 2.38 14.44
N ALA A 13 11.00 1.32 14.21
CA ALA A 13 10.55 0.18 13.41
C ALA A 13 9.87 -0.85 14.32
N PHE A 14 8.83 -1.49 13.78
CA PHE A 14 8.09 -2.52 14.51
C PHE A 14 7.83 -3.71 13.60
N THR A 15 7.98 -4.93 14.15
CA THR A 15 7.55 -6.13 13.46
C THR A 15 6.03 -6.25 13.54
N ARG A 16 5.44 -7.12 12.70
CA ARG A 16 3.99 -7.39 12.80
C ARG A 16 3.60 -7.95 14.16
N SER A 17 4.45 -8.81 14.73
CA SER A 17 4.23 -9.35 16.09
C SER A 17 4.19 -8.25 17.12
N GLN A 18 5.12 -7.30 17.04
CA GLN A 18 5.15 -6.18 17.99
C GLN A 18 3.91 -5.30 17.84
N LEU A 19 3.49 -5.02 16.62
CA LEU A 19 2.28 -4.23 16.37
C LEU A 19 1.03 -4.97 16.82
N SER A 20 0.98 -6.27 16.61
CA SER A 20 -0.12 -7.12 17.06
C SER A 20 -0.26 -7.06 18.59
N SER A 21 0.84 -7.20 19.31
CA SER A 21 0.84 -7.11 20.76
C SER A 21 0.45 -5.72 21.25
N LEU A 22 1.00 -4.69 20.63
CA LEU A 22 0.79 -3.31 21.04
C LEU A 22 -0.67 -2.87 20.83
N ALA A 23 -1.28 -3.29 19.76
CA ALA A 23 -2.65 -2.95 19.42
C ALA A 23 -3.67 -3.96 19.91
N ASN A 24 -3.21 -5.09 20.44
CA ASN A 24 -4.06 -6.21 20.86
C ASN A 24 -4.97 -6.68 19.72
N LYS A 25 -4.37 -6.85 18.54
CA LYS A 25 -5.05 -7.28 17.30
C LYS A 25 -4.29 -8.44 16.69
N ASP A 26 -4.96 -9.23 15.86
CA ASP A 26 -4.31 -10.32 15.13
C ASP A 26 -3.47 -9.78 13.97
N ASP A 27 -2.63 -10.64 13.38
CA ASP A 27 -1.74 -10.29 12.29
C ASP A 27 -2.51 -9.77 11.07
N ARG A 28 -3.65 -10.39 10.76
CA ARG A 28 -4.48 -9.99 9.62
C ARG A 28 -4.99 -8.56 9.81
N THR A 29 -5.47 -8.24 11.00
CA THR A 29 -5.96 -6.90 11.32
C THR A 29 -4.85 -5.86 11.24
N VAL A 30 -3.65 -6.22 11.72
CA VAL A 30 -2.48 -5.34 11.64
C VAL A 30 -2.15 -5.02 10.18
N ARG A 31 -2.10 -6.04 9.32
CA ARG A 31 -1.83 -5.84 7.89
C ARG A 31 -2.89 -4.97 7.22
N GLU A 32 -4.16 -5.19 7.56
CA GLU A 32 -5.26 -4.39 7.03
C GLU A 32 -5.15 -2.93 7.50
N ASN A 33 -4.78 -2.71 8.74
CA ASN A 33 -4.59 -1.35 9.27
C ASN A 33 -3.44 -0.64 8.56
N ILE A 34 -2.34 -1.34 8.29
CA ILE A 34 -1.23 -0.78 7.52
C ILE A 34 -1.69 -0.40 6.11
N ARG A 35 -2.46 -1.25 5.47
CA ARG A 35 -3.00 -0.98 4.13
C ARG A 35 -3.87 0.28 4.13
N LEU A 36 -4.74 0.41 5.12
CA LEU A 36 -5.63 1.57 5.24
C LEU A 36 -4.87 2.85 5.54
N LEU A 37 -3.85 2.77 6.39
CA LEU A 37 -2.99 3.92 6.68
C LEU A 37 -2.25 4.39 5.43
N ARG A 38 -1.71 3.46 4.64
CA ARG A 38 -1.06 3.78 3.38
C ARG A 38 -2.03 4.44 2.41
N ARG A 39 -3.26 3.94 2.34
CA ARG A 39 -4.30 4.53 1.50
C ARG A 39 -4.63 5.96 1.93
N ALA A 40 -4.51 6.25 3.21
CA ALA A 40 -4.71 7.59 3.75
C ALA A 40 -3.50 8.50 3.57
N GLY A 41 -2.41 8.00 2.99
CA GLY A 41 -1.22 8.78 2.72
C GLY A 41 -0.11 8.64 3.75
N VAL A 42 -0.23 7.69 4.68
CA VAL A 42 0.82 7.43 5.67
C VAL A 42 1.89 6.54 5.03
N PRO A 43 3.14 7.02 4.89
CA PRO A 43 4.16 6.31 4.11
C PRO A 43 4.87 5.23 4.96
N ILE A 44 4.20 4.11 5.17
CA ILE A 44 4.76 2.99 5.91
C ILE A 44 5.52 2.08 4.95
N VAL A 45 6.82 1.92 5.17
CA VAL A 45 7.67 1.06 4.35
C VAL A 45 7.96 -0.24 5.08
N ALA A 46 7.99 -1.35 4.31
CA ALA A 46 8.37 -2.66 4.82
C ALA A 46 9.88 -2.82 4.75
N LEU A 47 10.48 -3.30 5.85
CA LEU A 47 11.91 -3.53 5.93
C LEU A 47 12.24 -4.98 5.56
N LYS A 48 13.47 -5.21 5.17
CA LYS A 48 13.94 -6.55 4.76
C LYS A 48 13.85 -7.57 5.88
N ASP A 49 13.96 -7.15 7.12
CA ASP A 49 13.88 -8.02 8.28
C ASP A 49 12.44 -8.34 8.73
N GLY A 50 11.45 -7.88 7.97
CA GLY A 50 10.04 -8.10 8.27
C GLY A 50 9.39 -7.03 9.10
N GLY A 51 10.12 -5.98 9.46
CA GLY A 51 9.57 -4.85 10.21
C GLY A 51 8.94 -3.80 9.31
N TYR A 52 8.29 -2.85 9.93
CA TYR A 52 7.67 -1.70 9.28
C TYR A 52 8.08 -0.42 9.99
N LYS A 53 8.20 0.66 9.24
CA LYS A 53 8.49 1.99 9.80
C LYS A 53 7.95 3.06 8.87
N LEU A 54 7.90 4.31 9.34
CA LEU A 54 7.63 5.43 8.44
C LEU A 54 8.84 5.64 7.53
N ALA A 55 8.58 5.81 6.24
CA ALA A 55 9.63 6.12 5.27
C ALA A 55 10.16 7.52 5.54
N GLU A 56 11.45 7.64 5.80
CA GLU A 56 12.09 8.92 6.11
C GLU A 56 13.07 9.34 5.04
N THR A 57 13.83 8.37 4.51
CA THR A 57 14.84 8.69 3.48
C THR A 57 14.22 8.70 2.10
N PRO A 58 14.83 9.42 1.13
CA PRO A 58 14.39 9.38 -0.26
C PRO A 58 14.36 7.96 -0.83
N GLU A 59 15.30 7.12 -0.44
CA GLU A 59 15.39 5.72 -0.88
C GLU A 59 14.21 4.90 -0.37
N GLU A 60 13.85 5.07 0.89
CA GLU A 60 12.69 4.38 1.48
C GLU A 60 11.39 4.82 0.83
N LYS A 61 11.24 6.12 0.57
CA LYS A 61 10.06 6.66 -0.10
C LYS A 61 9.95 6.14 -1.53
N ALA A 62 11.07 6.12 -2.25
CA ALA A 62 11.12 5.61 -3.61
C ALA A 62 10.79 4.12 -3.66
N GLN A 63 11.31 3.34 -2.71
CA GLN A 63 11.02 1.91 -2.61
C GLN A 63 9.52 1.65 -2.44
N LEU A 64 8.88 2.39 -1.55
CA LEU A 64 7.45 2.26 -1.30
C LEU A 64 6.63 2.62 -2.54
N LEU A 65 6.93 3.76 -3.16
CA LEU A 65 6.23 4.20 -4.36
C LEU A 65 6.42 3.23 -5.52
N ASN A 66 7.64 2.72 -5.69
CA ASN A 66 7.93 1.79 -6.78
C ASN A 66 7.17 0.47 -6.61
N MET A 67 7.01 0.01 -5.40
CA MET A 67 6.23 -1.20 -5.12
C MET A 67 4.78 -1.04 -5.60
N TYR A 68 4.14 0.07 -5.26
CA TYR A 68 2.77 0.34 -5.68
C TYR A 68 2.65 0.63 -7.18
N ARG A 69 3.64 1.34 -7.73
CA ARG A 69 3.70 1.59 -9.18
C ARG A 69 3.76 0.28 -9.96
N THR A 70 4.63 -0.64 -9.54
CA THR A 70 4.77 -1.93 -10.21
C THR A 70 3.48 -2.73 -10.15
N ARG A 71 2.83 -2.77 -8.99
CA ARG A 71 1.54 -3.45 -8.83
C ARG A 71 0.46 -2.83 -9.72
N ALA A 72 0.40 -1.50 -9.76
CA ALA A 72 -0.60 -0.79 -10.55
C ALA A 72 -0.43 -1.08 -12.05
N LEU A 73 0.81 -1.07 -12.53
CA LEU A 73 1.11 -1.36 -13.93
C LEU A 73 0.77 -2.81 -14.29
N ASP A 74 1.04 -3.74 -13.39
CA ASP A 74 0.70 -5.15 -13.59
C ASP A 74 -0.81 -5.35 -13.68
N GLU A 75 -1.56 -4.73 -12.80
CA GLU A 75 -3.02 -4.81 -12.80
C GLU A 75 -3.61 -4.16 -14.05
N LEU A 76 -3.07 -3.02 -14.49
CA LEU A 76 -3.51 -2.37 -15.73
C LEU A 76 -3.24 -3.23 -16.95
N THR A 77 -2.11 -3.94 -16.98
CA THR A 77 -1.78 -4.86 -18.07
C THR A 77 -2.82 -5.99 -18.13
N THR A 78 -3.15 -6.56 -16.99
CA THR A 78 -4.15 -7.63 -16.92
C THR A 78 -5.52 -7.11 -17.38
N TYR A 79 -5.92 -5.95 -16.90
CA TYR A 79 -7.17 -5.32 -17.28
C TYR A 79 -7.25 -5.12 -18.80
N SER A 80 -6.18 -4.57 -19.39
CA SER A 80 -6.11 -4.30 -20.82
C SER A 80 -6.23 -5.58 -21.64
N ARG A 81 -5.52 -6.63 -21.25
CA ARG A 81 -5.55 -7.92 -21.95
C ARG A 81 -6.91 -8.61 -21.85
N LEU A 82 -7.55 -8.53 -20.68
CA LEU A 82 -8.89 -9.09 -20.50
C LEU A 82 -9.93 -8.38 -21.33
N LEU A 83 -9.89 -7.05 -21.37
CA LEU A 83 -10.78 -6.26 -22.21
C LEU A 83 -10.67 -6.68 -23.67
N LYS A 84 -9.44 -6.77 -24.16
CA LYS A 84 -9.18 -7.14 -25.55
C LYS A 84 -9.65 -8.57 -25.86
N ALA A 85 -9.36 -9.51 -24.95
CA ALA A 85 -9.72 -10.90 -25.14
C ALA A 85 -11.24 -11.11 -25.09
N MET A 86 -11.91 -10.37 -24.23
CA MET A 86 -13.37 -10.46 -24.05
C MET A 86 -14.14 -9.62 -25.06
N GLN A 87 -13.44 -8.78 -25.86
CA GLN A 87 -14.05 -7.90 -26.84
C GLN A 87 -15.19 -7.06 -26.25
N CYS A 88 -14.97 -6.57 -25.04
CA CYS A 88 -15.97 -5.75 -24.37
C CYS A 88 -16.07 -4.35 -24.96
N ASP A 89 -17.29 -3.86 -25.07
CA ASP A 89 -17.56 -2.48 -25.44
C ASP A 89 -17.45 -1.57 -24.20
N GLY A 90 -17.34 -0.27 -24.41
CA GLY A 90 -17.30 0.70 -23.33
C GLY A 90 -15.98 0.72 -22.58
N GLN A 91 -14.89 0.52 -23.29
CA GLN A 91 -13.57 0.53 -22.69
C GLN A 91 -13.25 1.87 -22.05
N ILE A 92 -12.62 1.79 -20.88
CA ILE A 92 -12.10 2.96 -20.19
C ILE A 92 -10.63 3.13 -20.58
N THR A 93 -10.25 4.34 -20.95
CA THR A 93 -8.83 4.64 -21.22
C THR A 93 -8.04 4.67 -19.91
N VAL A 94 -6.71 4.59 -20.02
CA VAL A 94 -5.84 4.69 -18.85
C VAL A 94 -6.03 6.06 -18.18
N GLU A 95 -6.20 7.12 -18.96
CA GLU A 95 -6.43 8.47 -18.47
C GLU A 95 -7.74 8.56 -17.69
N GLU A 96 -8.80 7.96 -18.20
CA GLU A 96 -10.10 7.93 -17.52
C GLU A 96 -10.02 7.18 -16.20
N LEU A 97 -9.33 6.03 -16.21
CA LEU A 97 -9.14 5.22 -15.01
C LEU A 97 -8.34 5.99 -13.94
N MET A 98 -7.29 6.69 -14.36
CA MET A 98 -6.48 7.49 -13.46
C MET A 98 -7.28 8.66 -12.88
N ALA A 99 -8.17 9.25 -13.67
CA ALA A 99 -9.04 10.34 -13.22
C ALA A 99 -9.98 9.88 -12.10
N GLU A 100 -10.49 8.65 -12.17
CA GLU A 100 -11.35 8.09 -11.12
C GLU A 100 -10.61 7.94 -9.79
N VAL A 101 -9.31 7.70 -9.83
CA VAL A 101 -8.48 7.44 -8.64
C VAL A 101 -7.89 8.72 -8.05
N SER A 102 -7.79 9.78 -8.84
CA SER A 102 -7.04 11.00 -8.50
C SER A 102 -7.79 12.00 -7.63
N GLU A 103 -8.84 11.64 -6.98
CA GLU A 103 -9.57 12.57 -6.14
C GLU A 103 -8.80 13.02 -4.91
#